data_a308a980a8ac401e7f91d8123ef90fd3
#
_entry.id   a308a980a8ac401e7f91d8123ef90fd3
#
_cell.length_a   1.000
_cell.length_b   1.000
_cell.length_c   1.000
_cell.angle_alpha   90.00
_cell.angle_beta   90.00
_cell.angle_gamma   90.00
#
_symmetry.space_group_name_H-M   'P 1'
#
loop_
_entity.id
_entity.type
_entity.pdbx_description
1 polymer ?
#
loop_
_entity_poly.entity_id
_entity_poly.type
_entity_poly.pdbx_seq_one_letter_code
_entity_poly.pdbx_strand_id
1 'polypeptide(L)'
;MHFTRKNFLASLTATFFVMILFTGCGQAYKTISHEDALQIMQSKENFILLDVRTQEEYDKKHIPNAVLLPIDEIKKGNLDLLPDKDKIILIYCWTGRRAEDAAAILTEAGYTKVYEIGGIVDWKGSVVGTDINN
;
A
#
# COMPACT_ATOMS: atom_id res chain seq x y z
N MET A 1 -41.34 -15.85 69.21
CA MET A 1 -39.98 -15.87 68.65
C MET A 1 -40.09 -15.92 67.15
N HIS A 2 -39.93 -14.76 66.48
CA HIS A 2 -39.98 -14.70 65.04
C HIS A 2 -38.55 -14.55 64.51
N PHE A 3 -38.10 -15.59 63.86
CA PHE A 3 -36.82 -15.56 63.14
C PHE A 3 -37.07 -15.04 61.70
N THR A 4 -36.72 -13.78 61.49
CA THR A 4 -36.81 -13.19 60.15
C THR A 4 -35.53 -13.53 59.37
N ARG A 5 -35.66 -14.44 58.40
CA ARG A 5 -34.59 -14.71 57.41
C ARG A 5 -34.48 -13.51 56.47
N LYS A 6 -33.43 -12.75 56.62
CA LYS A 6 -33.04 -11.75 55.60
C LYS A 6 -32.41 -12.49 54.41
N ASN A 7 -33.13 -12.49 53.32
CA ASN A 7 -32.61 -12.96 52.04
C ASN A 7 -31.56 -11.96 51.52
N PHE A 8 -30.32 -12.37 51.52
CA PHE A 8 -29.23 -11.66 50.90
C PHE A 8 -29.23 -12.02 49.40
N LEU A 9 -29.90 -11.18 48.59
CA LEU A 9 -29.83 -11.26 47.15
C LEU A 9 -28.49 -10.64 46.72
N ALA A 10 -27.50 -11.51 46.50
CA ALA A 10 -26.26 -11.12 45.85
C ALA A 10 -26.55 -10.82 44.39
N SER A 11 -26.58 -9.54 44.04
CA SER A 11 -26.67 -9.08 42.67
C SER A 11 -25.30 -9.35 41.98
N LEU A 12 -25.26 -10.41 41.18
CA LEU A 12 -24.15 -10.73 40.32
C LEU A 12 -24.26 -9.88 39.05
N THR A 13 -23.72 -8.66 39.09
CA THR A 13 -23.54 -7.85 37.87
C THR A 13 -22.40 -8.46 37.04
N ALA A 14 -22.79 -9.31 36.10
CA ALA A 14 -21.87 -9.79 35.08
C ALA A 14 -21.53 -8.62 34.16
N THR A 15 -20.39 -8.01 34.41
CA THR A 15 -19.77 -7.02 33.51
C THR A 15 -19.34 -7.76 32.25
N PHE A 16 -20.16 -7.72 31.21
CA PHE A 16 -19.84 -8.26 29.90
C PHE A 16 -18.83 -7.29 29.27
N PHE A 17 -17.53 -7.58 29.46
CA PHE A 17 -16.44 -6.89 28.78
C PHE A 17 -16.46 -7.36 27.32
N VAL A 18 -17.18 -6.62 26.48
CA VAL A 18 -17.13 -6.82 25.03
C VAL A 18 -15.75 -6.43 24.57
N MET A 19 -14.86 -7.43 24.47
CA MET A 19 -13.57 -7.31 23.84
C MET A 19 -13.83 -7.19 22.33
N ILE A 20 -13.95 -5.94 21.86
CA ILE A 20 -13.97 -5.63 20.44
C ILE A 20 -12.58 -6.01 19.92
N LEU A 21 -12.47 -7.22 19.38
CA LEU A 21 -11.33 -7.60 18.55
C LEU A 21 -11.41 -6.72 17.31
N PHE A 22 -10.70 -5.60 17.33
CA PHE A 22 -10.31 -4.94 16.11
C PHE A 22 -9.43 -5.94 15.34
N THR A 23 -10.04 -6.83 14.60
CA THR A 23 -9.38 -7.46 13.48
C THR A 23 -9.12 -6.34 12.49
N GLY A 24 -7.97 -5.69 12.64
CA GLY A 24 -7.43 -4.82 11.61
C GLY A 24 -7.28 -5.67 10.36
N CYS A 25 -8.28 -5.65 9.50
CA CYS A 25 -8.17 -6.13 8.13
C CYS A 25 -7.27 -5.11 7.44
N GLY A 26 -5.95 -5.25 7.64
CA GLY A 26 -4.97 -4.54 6.86
C GLY A 26 -5.22 -4.94 5.42
N GLN A 27 -5.71 -4.00 4.62
CA GLN A 27 -5.95 -4.23 3.21
C GLN A 27 -4.57 -4.52 2.60
N ALA A 28 -4.30 -5.79 2.31
CA ALA A 28 -3.05 -6.16 1.69
C ALA A 28 -2.99 -5.53 0.29
N TYR A 29 -1.82 -5.03 -0.12
CA TYR A 29 -1.60 -4.64 -1.51
C TYR A 29 -1.83 -5.85 -2.43
N LYS A 30 -2.01 -5.61 -3.71
CA LYS A 30 -2.15 -6.67 -4.73
C LYS A 30 -0.94 -6.65 -5.64
N THR A 31 -0.40 -7.82 -5.94
CA THR A 31 0.54 -7.99 -7.05
C THR A 31 -0.26 -8.29 -8.31
N ILE A 32 0.00 -7.53 -9.38
CA ILE A 32 -0.65 -7.70 -10.68
C ILE A 32 0.40 -7.87 -11.78
N SER A 33 -0.02 -8.44 -12.91
CA SER A 33 0.86 -8.60 -14.07
C SER A 33 1.18 -7.27 -14.76
N HIS A 34 2.23 -7.25 -15.57
CA HIS A 34 2.54 -6.10 -16.43
C HIS A 34 1.41 -5.81 -17.41
N GLU A 35 0.73 -6.85 -17.91
CA GLU A 35 -0.42 -6.74 -18.81
C GLU A 35 -1.59 -6.05 -18.12
N ASP A 36 -1.93 -6.44 -16.89
CA ASP A 36 -3.00 -5.81 -16.11
C ASP A 36 -2.64 -4.35 -15.77
N ALA A 37 -1.38 -4.10 -15.42
CA ALA A 37 -0.90 -2.75 -15.18
C ALA A 37 -1.03 -1.87 -16.43
N LEU A 38 -0.66 -2.38 -17.60
CA LEU A 38 -0.82 -1.67 -18.88
C LEU A 38 -2.30 -1.39 -19.19
N GLN A 39 -3.22 -2.31 -18.87
CA GLN A 39 -4.65 -2.06 -19.02
C GLN A 39 -5.14 -0.90 -18.15
N ILE A 40 -4.71 -0.84 -16.88
CA ILE A 40 -5.01 0.29 -15.99
C ILE A 40 -4.44 1.58 -16.56
N MET A 41 -3.19 1.57 -17.01
CA MET A 41 -2.50 2.75 -17.57
C MET A 41 -3.15 3.26 -18.86
N GLN A 42 -3.77 2.38 -19.65
CA GLN A 42 -4.49 2.72 -20.88
C GLN A 42 -5.96 3.09 -20.64
N SER A 43 -6.49 2.77 -19.47
CA SER A 43 -7.85 3.14 -19.08
C SER A 43 -7.97 4.65 -18.83
N LYS A 44 -9.21 5.12 -18.63
CA LYS A 44 -9.47 6.51 -18.20
C LYS A 44 -9.36 6.70 -16.68
N GLU A 45 -8.93 5.66 -15.96
CA GLU A 45 -8.80 5.72 -14.52
C GLU A 45 -7.65 6.65 -14.10
N ASN A 46 -7.86 7.37 -13.01
CA ASN A 46 -6.83 8.24 -12.46
C ASN A 46 -5.90 7.44 -11.56
N PHE A 47 -4.67 7.25 -11.98
CA PHE A 47 -3.65 6.50 -11.25
C PHE A 47 -2.36 7.31 -11.06
N ILE A 48 -1.51 6.85 -10.16
CA ILE A 48 -0.10 7.23 -10.05
C ILE A 48 0.74 6.00 -10.37
N LEU A 49 1.69 6.14 -11.28
CA LEU A 49 2.74 5.15 -11.50
C LEU A 49 3.96 5.59 -10.69
N LEU A 50 4.36 4.78 -9.71
CA LEU A 50 5.37 5.11 -8.73
C LEU A 50 6.64 4.31 -8.96
N ASP A 51 7.75 4.99 -9.22
CA ASP A 51 9.09 4.41 -9.26
C ASP A 51 9.74 4.61 -7.88
N VAL A 52 10.03 3.51 -7.19
CA VAL A 52 10.60 3.55 -5.82
C VAL A 52 12.11 3.30 -5.80
N ARG A 53 12.75 3.43 -6.96
CA ARG A 53 14.21 3.31 -7.11
C ARG A 53 14.92 4.60 -6.73
N THR A 54 16.24 4.65 -6.97
CA THR A 54 17.03 5.85 -6.76
C THR A 54 16.88 6.84 -7.93
N GLN A 55 17.24 8.11 -7.69
CA GLN A 55 17.30 9.13 -8.74
C GLN A 55 18.18 8.70 -9.90
N GLU A 56 19.36 8.12 -9.62
CA GLU A 56 20.28 7.67 -10.66
C GLU A 56 19.69 6.56 -11.54
N GLU A 57 18.99 5.59 -10.94
CA GLU A 57 18.31 4.52 -11.69
C GLU A 57 17.17 5.08 -12.55
N TYR A 58 16.42 6.04 -12.02
CA TYR A 58 15.32 6.70 -12.72
C TYR A 58 15.84 7.49 -13.94
N ASP A 59 16.89 8.29 -13.77
CA ASP A 59 17.46 9.11 -14.84
C ASP A 59 17.98 8.26 -16.00
N LYS A 60 18.58 7.10 -15.69
CA LYS A 60 19.07 6.17 -16.71
C LYS A 60 17.93 5.56 -17.53
N LYS A 61 16.90 5.08 -16.88
CA LYS A 61 15.75 4.44 -17.53
C LYS A 61 14.56 4.36 -16.61
N HIS A 62 13.39 4.83 -17.01
CA HIS A 62 12.14 4.69 -16.27
C HIS A 62 10.92 4.50 -17.20
N ILE A 63 9.81 4.07 -16.66
CA ILE A 63 8.55 3.97 -17.39
C ILE A 63 7.97 5.38 -17.59
N PRO A 64 7.51 5.76 -18.80
CA PRO A 64 7.00 7.10 -19.07
C PRO A 64 5.93 7.51 -18.07
N ASN A 65 5.96 8.79 -17.65
CA ASN A 65 5.05 9.40 -16.67
C ASN A 65 5.16 8.83 -15.24
N ALA A 66 6.15 8.00 -14.94
CA ALA A 66 6.38 7.55 -13.58
C ALA A 66 6.82 8.73 -12.69
N VAL A 67 6.28 8.76 -11.48
CA VAL A 67 6.66 9.67 -10.41
C VAL A 67 7.73 8.99 -9.57
N LEU A 68 8.88 9.62 -9.40
CA LEU A 68 9.94 9.10 -8.54
C LEU A 68 9.65 9.42 -7.08
N LEU A 69 9.57 8.38 -6.26
CA LEU A 69 9.56 8.46 -4.80
C LEU A 69 10.37 7.31 -4.22
N PRO A 70 11.67 7.52 -3.97
CA PRO A 70 12.55 6.46 -3.47
C PRO A 70 12.00 5.77 -2.22
N ILE A 71 12.22 4.46 -2.12
CA ILE A 71 11.75 3.65 -0.97
C ILE A 71 12.21 4.25 0.37
N ASP A 72 13.38 4.85 0.43
CA ASP A 72 13.90 5.45 1.66
C ASP A 72 13.08 6.67 2.11
N GLU A 73 12.52 7.44 1.18
CA GLU A 73 11.62 8.54 1.51
C GLU A 73 10.26 8.00 2.00
N ILE A 74 9.75 6.93 1.40
CA ILE A 74 8.55 6.23 1.87
C ILE A 74 8.74 5.72 3.30
N LYS A 75 9.88 5.10 3.60
CA LYS A 75 10.23 4.62 4.96
C LYS A 75 10.31 5.73 6.00
N LYS A 76 10.68 6.94 5.60
CA LYS A 76 10.67 8.13 6.46
C LYS A 76 9.30 8.75 6.65
N GLY A 77 8.29 8.30 5.89
CA GLY A 77 6.94 8.86 5.90
C GLY A 77 6.78 10.12 5.04
N ASN A 78 7.69 10.41 4.13
CA ASN A 78 7.64 11.54 3.21
C ASN A 78 6.70 11.20 2.04
N LEU A 79 5.38 11.36 2.25
CA LEU A 79 4.33 10.94 1.31
C LEU A 79 3.59 12.11 0.66
N ASP A 80 4.18 13.30 0.63
CA ASP A 80 3.54 14.53 0.11
C ASP A 80 3.15 14.42 -1.38
N LEU A 81 3.85 13.59 -2.15
CA LEU A 81 3.52 13.29 -3.55
C LEU A 81 2.27 12.39 -3.71
N LEU A 82 1.75 11.83 -2.63
CA LEU A 82 0.65 10.89 -2.59
C LEU A 82 -0.49 11.41 -1.68
N PRO A 83 -1.09 12.58 -1.96
CA PRO A 83 -2.06 13.21 -1.04
C PRO A 83 -3.40 12.47 -0.97
N ASP A 84 -3.75 11.71 -2.00
CA ASP A 84 -5.02 10.97 -2.11
C ASP A 84 -4.81 9.48 -1.83
N LYS A 85 -5.31 9.02 -0.69
CA LYS A 85 -5.17 7.62 -0.25
C LYS A 85 -6.09 6.64 -1.00
N ASP A 86 -7.08 7.13 -1.72
CA ASP A 86 -8.02 6.31 -2.48
C ASP A 86 -7.67 6.23 -3.97
N LYS A 87 -6.62 6.92 -4.38
CA LYS A 87 -6.11 6.88 -5.74
C LYS A 87 -5.43 5.53 -6.03
N ILE A 88 -5.54 5.06 -7.27
CA ILE A 88 -4.80 3.87 -7.73
C ILE A 88 -3.31 4.21 -7.75
N ILE A 89 -2.51 3.38 -7.09
CA ILE A 89 -1.05 3.49 -7.09
C ILE A 89 -0.48 2.20 -7.66
N LEU A 90 0.21 2.31 -8.80
CA LEU A 90 0.98 1.24 -9.41
C LEU A 90 2.44 1.44 -9.02
N ILE A 91 3.09 0.45 -8.42
CA ILE A 91 4.43 0.58 -7.86
C ILE A 91 5.38 -0.40 -8.54
N TYR A 92 6.54 0.08 -8.99
CA TYR A 92 7.60 -0.76 -9.50
C TYR A 92 8.98 -0.36 -8.96
N CYS A 93 9.93 -1.28 -9.09
CA CYS A 93 11.34 -0.98 -8.87
C CYS A 93 12.22 -1.67 -9.94
N TRP A 94 13.42 -2.12 -9.62
CA TRP A 94 14.27 -2.86 -10.56
C TRP A 94 13.78 -4.29 -10.80
N THR A 95 13.57 -5.08 -9.72
CA THR A 95 13.15 -6.50 -9.77
C THR A 95 11.81 -6.78 -9.08
N GLY A 96 11.17 -5.78 -8.44
CA GLY A 96 9.94 -5.93 -7.65
C GLY A 96 10.16 -5.86 -6.13
N ARG A 97 11.30 -6.25 -5.59
CA ARG A 97 11.52 -6.36 -4.14
C ARG A 97 11.26 -5.07 -3.36
N ARG A 98 11.84 -3.95 -3.80
CA ARG A 98 11.59 -2.64 -3.16
C ARG A 98 10.15 -2.17 -3.35
N ALA A 99 9.51 -2.57 -4.46
CA ALA A 99 8.11 -2.26 -4.73
C ALA A 99 7.17 -3.00 -3.76
N GLU A 100 7.45 -4.26 -3.42
CA GLU A 100 6.73 -5.03 -2.39
C GLU A 100 6.82 -4.32 -1.03
N ASP A 101 8.04 -3.95 -0.60
CA ASP A 101 8.25 -3.24 0.67
C ASP A 101 7.49 -1.90 0.69
N ALA A 102 7.56 -1.12 -0.41
CA ALA A 102 6.84 0.14 -0.54
C ALA A 102 5.33 -0.05 -0.49
N ALA A 103 4.80 -1.06 -1.20
CA ALA A 103 3.39 -1.38 -1.22
C ALA A 103 2.85 -1.74 0.17
N ALA A 104 3.61 -2.53 0.94
CA ALA A 104 3.26 -2.87 2.33
C ALA A 104 3.19 -1.61 3.20
N ILE A 105 4.21 -0.74 3.15
CA ILE A 105 4.26 0.50 3.94
C ILE A 105 3.08 1.42 3.58
N LEU A 106 2.80 1.62 2.29
CA LEU A 106 1.69 2.47 1.85
C LEU A 106 0.35 1.91 2.29
N THR A 107 0.15 0.59 2.22
CA THR A 107 -1.07 -0.05 2.70
C THR A 107 -1.25 0.15 4.21
N GLU A 108 -0.20 -0.02 5.01
CA GLU A 108 -0.21 0.27 6.44
C GLU A 108 -0.49 1.75 6.74
N ALA A 109 -0.04 2.65 5.87
CA ALA A 109 -0.33 4.08 5.95
C ALA A 109 -1.76 4.46 5.52
N GLY A 110 -2.59 3.48 5.11
CA GLY A 110 -4.00 3.66 4.80
C GLY A 110 -4.32 3.91 3.34
N TYR A 111 -3.39 3.67 2.40
CA TYR A 111 -3.68 3.70 0.98
C TYR A 111 -4.48 2.46 0.57
N THR A 112 -5.60 2.67 -0.12
CA THR A 112 -6.63 1.62 -0.31
C THR A 112 -6.51 0.85 -1.62
N LYS A 113 -5.81 1.40 -2.62
CA LYS A 113 -5.69 0.84 -3.98
C LYS A 113 -4.23 0.76 -4.42
N VAL A 114 -3.46 -0.10 -3.74
CA VAL A 114 -2.03 -0.26 -3.95
C VAL A 114 -1.76 -1.54 -4.74
N TYR A 115 -1.09 -1.41 -5.87
CA TYR A 115 -0.74 -2.50 -6.77
C TYR A 115 0.76 -2.53 -7.00
N GLU A 116 1.39 -3.63 -6.64
CA GLU A 116 2.78 -3.93 -6.97
C GLU A 116 2.80 -4.57 -8.37
N ILE A 117 3.62 -4.03 -9.28
CA ILE A 117 3.65 -4.44 -10.69
C ILE A 117 4.98 -5.04 -11.14
N GLY A 118 5.86 -5.41 -10.20
CA GLY A 118 7.14 -6.07 -10.50
C GLY A 118 8.29 -5.12 -10.75
N GLY A 119 9.17 -5.52 -11.64
CA GLY A 119 10.40 -4.83 -11.95
C GLY A 119 10.49 -4.30 -13.38
N ILE A 120 11.19 -3.17 -13.55
CA ILE A 120 11.46 -2.60 -14.86
C ILE A 120 12.37 -3.51 -15.72
N VAL A 121 13.12 -4.41 -15.09
CA VAL A 121 13.99 -5.37 -15.79
C VAL A 121 13.21 -6.26 -16.75
N ASP A 122 11.99 -6.62 -16.40
CA ASP A 122 11.10 -7.49 -17.19
C ASP A 122 9.97 -6.71 -17.91
N TRP A 123 9.97 -5.38 -17.78
CA TRP A 123 8.95 -4.53 -18.35
C TRP A 123 8.93 -4.61 -19.88
N LYS A 124 7.76 -4.85 -20.48
CA LYS A 124 7.58 -5.01 -21.93
C LYS A 124 7.08 -3.74 -22.62
N GLY A 125 6.69 -2.72 -21.86
CA GLY A 125 6.25 -1.45 -22.40
C GLY A 125 7.39 -0.51 -22.72
N SER A 126 7.03 0.70 -23.13
CA SER A 126 8.00 1.77 -23.41
C SER A 126 8.78 2.19 -22.16
N VAL A 127 9.99 2.65 -22.36
CA VAL A 127 10.83 3.29 -21.36
C VAL A 127 11.44 4.58 -21.91
N VAL A 128 11.81 5.49 -21.02
CA VAL A 128 12.52 6.75 -21.33
C VAL A 128 13.70 6.91 -20.38
N GLY A 129 14.65 7.73 -20.72
CA GLY A 129 15.85 8.00 -19.92
C GLY A 129 17.09 8.21 -20.77
N THR A 130 18.25 8.30 -20.13
CA THR A 130 19.54 8.57 -20.81
C THR A 130 20.15 7.33 -21.49
N ASP A 131 19.82 6.12 -21.00
CA ASP A 131 20.41 4.86 -21.46
C ASP A 131 19.64 4.16 -22.61
N ILE A 132 18.59 4.80 -23.12
CA ILE A 132 17.73 4.18 -24.17
C ILE A 132 18.33 4.25 -25.60
N ASN A 133 19.42 4.99 -25.78
CA ASN A 133 20.06 5.21 -27.07
C ASN A 133 21.43 4.49 -27.21
N ASN A 134 21.76 3.56 -26.32
CA ASN A 134 23.01 2.76 -26.41
C ASN A 134 22.73 1.30 -26.76
#